data_461b61b3c2c8c63a34cb228946a7289c
#
_entry.id   461b61b3c2c8c63a34cb228946a7289c
#
_cell.length_a   1.000
_cell.length_b   1.000
_cell.length_c   1.000
_cell.angle_alpha   90.00
_cell.angle_beta   90.00
_cell.angle_gamma   90.00
#
_symmetry.space_group_name_H-M   'P 1'
#
loop_
_entity.id
_entity.type
_entity.pdbx_description
1 polymer ?
#
loop_
_entity_poly.entity_id
_entity_poly.type
_entity_poly.pdbx_seq_one_letter_code
_entity_poly.pdbx_strand_id
1 'polypeptide(L)'
;KVAAEYKKKTGVEVKIRTAAAGNYEQTLKTEINKSDAPTLFNVNGPIGLKNWEKYVSDLSDEKFTKHLTKKDLALTGEDGKVYGVPFTTEGYGIVYNDAIMKKYFALPDAKAKSVDEIKGFDKLKEVAEDMQAKKDQLGIKGVFASTSLASGEDWRWHTHLANYPLHYELKDAKVK
;
A
#
# COMPACT_ATOMS: atom_id res chain seq x y z
N LYS A 1 -21.38 1.56 6.02
CA LYS A 1 -21.83 0.45 6.88
C LYS A 1 -21.15 0.51 8.25
N VAL A 2 -19.81 0.53 8.37
CA VAL A 2 -19.08 0.54 9.65
C VAL A 2 -19.50 1.70 10.57
N ALA A 3 -19.52 2.93 10.06
CA ALA A 3 -19.96 4.10 10.83
C ALA A 3 -21.38 3.98 11.39
N ALA A 4 -22.31 3.44 10.60
CA ALA A 4 -23.69 3.22 11.02
C ALA A 4 -23.79 2.16 12.14
N GLU A 5 -23.06 1.06 12.02
CA GLU A 5 -23.00 0.03 13.06
C GLU A 5 -22.32 0.56 14.34
N TYR A 6 -21.30 1.37 14.22
CA TYR A 6 -20.66 1.99 15.37
C TYR A 6 -21.62 2.94 16.12
N LYS A 7 -22.33 3.79 15.37
CA LYS A 7 -23.38 4.65 15.93
C LYS A 7 -24.46 3.84 16.67
N LYS A 8 -24.90 2.73 16.07
CA LYS A 8 -25.91 1.85 16.68
C LYS A 8 -25.44 1.23 18.00
N LYS A 9 -24.15 0.86 18.09
CA LYS A 9 -23.57 0.22 19.28
C LYS A 9 -23.19 1.20 20.37
N THR A 10 -22.74 2.41 20.02
CA THR A 10 -22.12 3.35 20.96
C THR A 10 -22.89 4.65 21.13
N GLY A 11 -23.85 4.96 20.25
CA GLY A 11 -24.53 6.24 20.17
C GLY A 11 -23.70 7.34 19.49
N VAL A 12 -22.41 7.09 19.21
CA VAL A 12 -21.51 8.08 18.63
C VAL A 12 -21.67 8.17 17.13
N GLU A 13 -21.90 9.35 16.60
CA GLU A 13 -21.97 9.60 15.18
C GLU A 13 -20.57 9.80 14.58
N VAL A 14 -20.28 9.02 13.55
CA VAL A 14 -19.02 9.12 12.78
C VAL A 14 -19.31 9.72 11.41
N LYS A 15 -18.81 10.93 11.17
CA LYS A 15 -18.87 11.63 9.88
C LYS A 15 -17.59 11.35 9.11
N ILE A 16 -17.72 10.72 7.96
CA ILE A 16 -16.57 10.40 7.09
C ILE A 16 -16.43 11.54 6.08
N ARG A 17 -15.23 12.12 6.02
CA ARG A 17 -14.83 13.08 4.99
C ARG A 17 -13.79 12.42 4.09
N THR A 18 -13.96 12.60 2.79
CA THR A 18 -13.06 12.08 1.77
C THR A 18 -12.48 13.22 0.96
N ALA A 19 -11.25 13.07 0.50
CA ALA A 19 -10.62 13.96 -0.45
C ALA A 19 -10.64 13.34 -1.84
N ALA A 20 -10.58 14.17 -2.88
CA ALA A 20 -10.34 13.69 -4.23
C ALA A 20 -8.96 13.04 -4.34
N ALA A 21 -8.81 12.10 -5.27
CA ALA A 21 -7.54 11.41 -5.50
C ALA A 21 -6.40 12.42 -5.72
N GLY A 22 -5.28 12.21 -5.05
CA GLY A 22 -4.11 13.09 -5.10
C GLY A 22 -4.19 14.39 -4.28
N ASN A 23 -5.36 14.72 -3.67
CA ASN A 23 -5.57 15.99 -2.99
C ASN A 23 -5.72 15.87 -1.46
N TYR A 24 -5.43 14.72 -0.88
CA TYR A 24 -5.65 14.46 0.55
C TYR A 24 -4.91 15.47 1.46
N GLU A 25 -3.61 15.63 1.28
CA GLU A 25 -2.79 16.53 2.10
C GLU A 25 -3.26 17.98 2.02
N GLN A 26 -3.61 18.46 0.83
CA GLN A 26 -4.11 19.83 0.63
C GLN A 26 -5.49 20.01 1.28
N THR A 27 -6.35 19.02 1.15
CA THR A 27 -7.66 19.04 1.81
C THR A 27 -7.51 19.05 3.33
N LEU A 28 -6.66 18.19 3.87
CA LEU A 28 -6.42 18.13 5.31
C LEU A 28 -5.86 19.45 5.85
N LYS A 29 -4.91 20.09 5.16
CA LYS A 29 -4.38 21.42 5.52
C LYS A 29 -5.45 22.49 5.66
N THR A 30 -6.47 22.43 4.81
CA THR A 30 -7.60 23.37 4.86
C THR A 30 -8.60 23.05 5.97
N GLU A 31 -8.78 21.76 6.27
CA GLU A 31 -9.79 21.30 7.23
C GLU A 31 -9.31 21.30 8.68
N ILE A 32 -8.02 21.04 8.92
CA ILE A 32 -7.48 20.79 10.26
C ILE A 32 -7.56 22.00 11.21
N ASN A 33 -7.64 23.20 10.67
CA ASN A 33 -7.73 24.44 11.45
C ASN A 33 -9.17 24.97 11.60
N LYS A 34 -10.16 24.24 11.10
CA LYS A 34 -11.58 24.66 11.24
C LYS A 34 -12.14 24.22 12.59
N SER A 35 -13.23 24.86 13.00
CA SER A 35 -13.95 24.50 14.23
C SER A 35 -14.51 23.09 14.24
N ASP A 36 -14.72 22.51 13.05
CA ASP A 36 -15.20 21.15 12.82
C ASP A 36 -14.11 20.25 12.20
N ALA A 37 -12.86 20.50 12.58
CA ALA A 37 -11.70 19.73 12.14
C ALA A 37 -11.90 18.21 12.33
N PRO A 38 -11.26 17.37 11.49
CA PRO A 38 -11.35 15.93 11.66
C PRO A 38 -10.70 15.48 12.97
N THR A 39 -11.41 14.66 13.75
CA THR A 39 -10.91 14.07 14.99
C THR A 39 -9.85 12.99 14.72
N LEU A 40 -10.01 12.25 13.64
CA LEU A 40 -9.09 11.22 13.17
C LEU A 40 -8.75 11.48 11.71
N PHE A 41 -7.49 11.34 11.37
CA PHE A 41 -7.01 11.52 10.01
C PHE A 41 -5.84 10.58 9.70
N ASN A 42 -5.63 10.30 8.43
CA ASN A 42 -4.54 9.43 7.98
C ASN A 42 -3.21 10.19 7.94
N VAL A 43 -2.16 9.53 8.37
CA VAL A 43 -0.78 10.02 8.32
C VAL A 43 0.08 9.05 7.50
N ASN A 44 0.76 9.55 6.49
CA ASN A 44 1.60 8.76 5.60
C ASN A 44 3.00 8.52 6.20
N GLY A 45 3.09 7.60 7.13
CA GLY A 45 4.35 7.15 7.70
C GLY A 45 5.16 8.24 8.43
N PRO A 46 6.47 8.03 8.64
CA PRO A 46 7.31 8.95 9.41
C PRO A 46 7.41 10.37 8.82
N ILE A 47 7.46 10.47 7.49
CA ILE A 47 7.48 11.79 6.81
C ILE A 47 6.16 12.53 7.02
N GLY A 48 5.04 11.81 6.91
CA GLY A 48 3.73 12.36 7.23
C GLY A 48 3.62 12.81 8.68
N LEU A 49 4.18 12.04 9.62
CA LEU A 49 4.20 12.44 11.03
C LEU A 49 4.90 13.78 11.22
N LYS A 50 6.06 14.01 10.63
CA LYS A 50 6.76 15.32 10.71
C LYS A 50 5.91 16.47 10.18
N ASN A 51 5.13 16.25 9.14
CA ASN A 51 4.24 17.27 8.58
C ASN A 51 3.06 17.62 9.52
N TRP A 52 2.61 16.67 10.31
CA TRP A 52 1.42 16.77 11.16
C TRP A 52 1.71 16.79 12.65
N GLU A 53 2.96 16.86 13.05
CA GLU A 53 3.42 16.76 14.46
C GLU A 53 2.65 17.66 15.42
N LYS A 54 2.27 18.87 15.00
CA LYS A 54 1.53 19.82 15.82
C LYS A 54 0.06 19.46 16.04
N TYR A 55 -0.46 18.51 15.30
CA TYR A 55 -1.88 18.14 15.26
C TYR A 55 -2.17 16.73 15.76
N VAL A 56 -1.13 15.94 16.00
CA VAL A 56 -1.27 14.57 16.50
C VAL A 56 -1.19 14.54 18.02
N SER A 57 -1.87 13.57 18.62
CA SER A 57 -1.87 13.35 20.07
C SER A 57 -1.10 12.06 20.39
N ASP A 58 -0.54 11.99 21.58
CA ASP A 58 0.09 10.79 22.12
C ASP A 58 -0.96 9.69 22.33
N LEU A 59 -0.79 8.58 21.64
CA LEU A 59 -1.69 7.42 21.67
C LEU A 59 -1.06 6.23 22.42
N SER A 60 0.07 6.43 23.10
CA SER A 60 0.85 5.34 23.72
C SER A 60 0.04 4.52 24.72
N ASP A 61 -0.81 5.19 25.51
CA ASP A 61 -1.62 4.55 26.55
C ASP A 61 -3.00 4.07 26.09
N GLU A 62 -3.35 4.34 24.84
CA GLU A 62 -4.65 3.96 24.32
C GLU A 62 -4.82 2.44 24.22
N LYS A 63 -6.04 1.96 24.50
CA LYS A 63 -6.33 0.51 24.51
C LYS A 63 -6.05 -0.15 23.16
N PHE A 64 -6.38 0.51 22.05
CA PHE A 64 -6.15 -0.03 20.70
C PHE A 64 -4.66 -0.15 20.37
N THR A 65 -3.81 0.73 20.89
CA THR A 65 -2.35 0.64 20.73
C THR A 65 -1.80 -0.62 21.41
N LYS A 66 -2.34 -0.99 22.58
CA LYS A 66 -1.95 -2.21 23.30
C LYS A 66 -2.38 -3.51 22.59
N HIS A 67 -3.34 -3.43 21.69
CA HIS A 67 -3.80 -4.58 20.87
C HIS A 67 -3.05 -4.78 19.56
N LEU A 68 -2.07 -3.96 19.23
CA LEU A 68 -1.25 -4.17 18.05
C LEU A 68 -0.51 -5.51 18.14
N THR A 69 -0.65 -6.33 17.11
CA THR A 69 0.00 -7.64 17.02
C THR A 69 1.52 -7.53 16.93
N LYS A 70 1.99 -6.42 16.37
CA LYS A 70 3.42 -6.07 16.30
C LYS A 70 3.57 -4.60 16.65
N LYS A 71 4.43 -4.30 17.63
CA LYS A 71 4.67 -2.93 18.12
C LYS A 71 5.34 -2.04 17.08
N ASP A 72 6.14 -2.61 16.20
CA ASP A 72 6.83 -1.92 15.10
C ASP A 72 5.88 -1.42 13.98
N LEU A 73 4.62 -1.84 14.02
CA LEU A 73 3.58 -1.27 13.16
C LEU A 73 3.06 0.09 13.64
N ALA A 74 3.35 0.47 14.89
CA ALA A 74 2.97 1.78 15.40
C ALA A 74 3.82 2.88 14.76
N LEU A 75 3.18 3.99 14.43
CA LEU A 75 3.89 5.19 13.99
C LEU A 75 4.44 5.92 15.22
N THR A 76 5.74 5.80 15.43
CA THR A 76 6.44 6.30 16.61
C THR A 76 7.25 7.54 16.27
N GLY A 77 7.16 8.57 17.10
CA GLY A 77 7.95 9.79 17.01
C GLY A 77 9.40 9.60 17.49
N GLU A 78 10.23 10.64 17.33
CA GLU A 78 11.63 10.64 17.80
C GLU A 78 11.71 10.57 19.33
N ASP A 79 10.68 11.00 20.02
CA ASP A 79 10.52 10.92 21.50
C ASP A 79 10.09 9.53 22.00
N GLY A 80 9.91 8.56 21.11
CA GLY A 80 9.48 7.20 21.43
C GLY A 80 7.98 7.03 21.68
N LYS A 81 7.17 8.08 21.54
CA LYS A 81 5.72 8.01 21.73
C LYS A 81 5.01 7.58 20.47
N VAL A 82 3.85 6.96 20.62
CA VAL A 82 3.00 6.51 19.53
C VAL A 82 2.04 7.62 19.11
N TYR A 83 2.09 8.01 17.86
CA TYR A 83 1.24 9.05 17.25
C TYR A 83 0.29 8.53 16.19
N GLY A 84 0.41 7.27 15.82
CA GLY A 84 -0.49 6.63 14.88
C GLY A 84 -0.47 5.13 15.00
N VAL A 85 -1.58 4.52 14.61
CA VAL A 85 -1.72 3.07 14.49
C VAL A 85 -2.09 2.71 13.07
N PRO A 86 -1.70 1.53 12.57
CA PRO A 86 -1.98 1.16 11.19
C PRO A 86 -3.49 1.03 10.97
N PHE A 87 -3.99 1.70 9.94
CA PHE A 87 -5.36 1.52 9.47
C PHE A 87 -5.49 0.20 8.71
N THR A 88 -4.48 -0.12 7.91
CA THR A 88 -4.36 -1.38 7.18
C THR A 88 -2.89 -1.68 6.93
N THR A 89 -2.59 -2.93 6.69
CA THR A 89 -1.26 -3.35 6.20
C THR A 89 -1.39 -3.78 4.75
N GLU A 90 -0.50 -3.29 3.93
CA GLU A 90 -0.40 -3.64 2.52
C GLU A 90 0.86 -4.47 2.28
N GLY A 91 0.76 -5.41 1.37
CA GLY A 91 1.88 -6.25 0.96
C GLY A 91 2.27 -5.97 -0.49
N TYR A 92 3.54 -6.13 -0.78
CA TYR A 92 4.01 -6.12 -2.17
C TYR A 92 3.98 -7.54 -2.73
N GLY A 93 3.52 -7.66 -3.96
CA GLY A 93 3.47 -8.94 -4.63
C GLY A 93 2.94 -8.82 -6.05
N ILE A 94 3.08 -9.88 -6.81
CA ILE A 94 2.49 -10.00 -8.14
C ILE A 94 1.14 -10.68 -7.99
N VAL A 95 0.07 -9.95 -8.30
CA VAL A 95 -1.27 -10.53 -8.38
C VAL A 95 -1.42 -11.15 -9.76
N TYR A 96 -1.83 -12.38 -9.83
CA TYR A 96 -2.01 -13.08 -11.09
C TYR A 96 -3.45 -13.58 -11.29
N ASN A 97 -3.85 -13.70 -12.55
CA ASN A 97 -5.13 -14.29 -12.91
C ASN A 97 -4.98 -15.82 -12.97
N ASP A 98 -5.55 -16.52 -12.00
CA ASP A 98 -5.44 -17.96 -11.86
C ASP A 98 -5.98 -18.74 -13.08
N ALA A 99 -7.05 -18.25 -13.72
CA ALA A 99 -7.61 -18.90 -14.90
C ALA A 99 -6.66 -18.82 -16.11
N ILE A 100 -5.96 -17.69 -16.28
CA ILE A 100 -4.95 -17.52 -17.33
C ILE A 100 -3.73 -18.39 -17.02
N MET A 101 -3.26 -18.40 -15.79
CA MET A 101 -2.13 -19.23 -15.39
C MET A 101 -2.42 -20.72 -15.57
N LYS A 102 -3.61 -21.18 -15.21
CA LYS A 102 -4.02 -22.58 -15.45
C LYS A 102 -4.03 -22.95 -16.93
N LYS A 103 -4.51 -22.05 -17.80
CA LYS A 103 -4.43 -22.26 -19.27
C LYS A 103 -2.98 -22.39 -19.73
N TYR A 104 -2.11 -21.51 -19.23
CA TYR A 104 -0.70 -21.53 -19.58
C TYR A 104 -0.02 -22.83 -19.11
N PHE A 105 -0.20 -23.22 -17.85
CA PHE A 105 0.41 -24.44 -17.30
C PHE A 105 -0.07 -25.73 -18.00
N ALA A 106 -1.26 -25.71 -18.59
CA ALA A 106 -1.78 -26.83 -19.37
C ALA A 106 -1.11 -26.98 -20.74
N LEU A 107 -0.37 -25.98 -21.22
CA LEU A 107 0.34 -26.08 -22.50
C LEU A 107 1.50 -27.08 -22.36
N PRO A 108 1.71 -27.97 -23.35
CA PRO A 108 2.74 -29.01 -23.30
C PRO A 108 4.16 -28.41 -23.17
N ASP A 109 4.39 -27.26 -23.79
CA ASP A 109 5.67 -26.57 -23.90
C ASP A 109 5.79 -25.36 -22.96
N ALA A 110 4.90 -25.21 -21.96
CA ALA A 110 5.00 -24.16 -20.95
C ALA A 110 6.29 -24.29 -20.14
N LYS A 111 6.91 -23.17 -19.85
CA LYS A 111 8.18 -23.06 -19.10
C LYS A 111 8.04 -23.32 -17.60
N ALA A 112 6.81 -23.35 -17.09
CA ALA A 112 6.46 -23.79 -15.75
C ALA A 112 5.12 -24.52 -15.79
N LYS A 113 4.88 -25.39 -14.84
CA LYS A 113 3.64 -26.17 -14.70
C LYS A 113 2.82 -25.75 -13.48
N SER A 114 3.38 -24.93 -12.62
CA SER A 114 2.70 -24.34 -11.46
C SER A 114 3.30 -22.98 -11.09
N VAL A 115 2.57 -22.21 -10.28
CA VAL A 115 3.09 -20.93 -9.73
C VAL A 115 4.29 -21.17 -8.83
N ASP A 116 4.33 -22.28 -8.11
CA ASP A 116 5.40 -22.64 -7.19
C ASP A 116 6.76 -22.87 -7.89
N GLU A 117 6.74 -23.15 -9.18
CA GLU A 117 7.96 -23.27 -9.99
C GLU A 117 8.53 -21.92 -10.41
N ILE A 118 7.75 -20.83 -10.32
CA ILE A 118 8.18 -19.50 -10.71
C ILE A 118 8.91 -18.84 -9.54
N LYS A 119 10.19 -19.21 -9.37
CA LYS A 119 11.05 -18.72 -8.30
C LYS A 119 12.18 -17.87 -8.86
N GLY A 120 12.33 -16.65 -8.31
CA GLY A 120 13.36 -15.72 -8.71
C GLY A 120 13.05 -15.00 -10.03
N PHE A 121 13.88 -14.00 -10.32
CA PHE A 121 13.67 -13.11 -11.46
C PHE A 121 13.79 -13.83 -12.82
N ASP A 122 14.82 -14.66 -12.97
CA ASP A 122 15.11 -15.32 -14.25
C ASP A 122 13.96 -16.25 -14.67
N LYS A 123 13.40 -17.01 -13.72
CA LYS A 123 12.27 -17.89 -14.02
C LYS A 123 10.99 -17.10 -14.30
N LEU A 124 10.75 -16.02 -13.56
CA LEU A 124 9.63 -15.13 -13.85
C LEU A 124 9.75 -14.51 -15.26
N LYS A 125 10.95 -14.05 -15.61
CA LYS A 125 11.23 -13.49 -16.95
C LYS A 125 10.98 -14.51 -18.04
N GLU A 126 11.56 -15.72 -17.90
CA GLU A 126 11.36 -16.81 -18.87
C GLU A 126 9.88 -17.13 -19.11
N VAL A 127 9.11 -17.25 -18.02
CA VAL A 127 7.67 -17.54 -18.10
C VAL A 127 6.92 -16.37 -18.73
N ALA A 128 7.25 -15.12 -18.37
CA ALA A 128 6.60 -13.94 -18.93
C ALA A 128 6.86 -13.79 -20.44
N GLU A 129 8.10 -14.00 -20.88
CA GLU A 129 8.47 -13.97 -22.30
C GLU A 129 7.75 -15.08 -23.10
N ASP A 130 7.68 -16.29 -22.56
CA ASP A 130 6.97 -17.40 -23.19
C ASP A 130 5.45 -17.16 -23.25
N MET A 131 4.85 -16.66 -22.19
CA MET A 131 3.44 -16.25 -22.18
C MET A 131 3.15 -15.13 -23.18
N GLN A 132 4.06 -14.16 -23.32
CA GLN A 132 3.93 -13.07 -24.27
C GLN A 132 3.99 -13.58 -25.72
N ALA A 133 4.86 -14.53 -26.01
CA ALA A 133 4.94 -15.18 -27.31
C ALA A 133 3.65 -15.98 -27.65
N LYS A 134 2.99 -16.50 -26.60
CA LYS A 134 1.75 -17.31 -26.71
C LYS A 134 0.47 -16.52 -26.40
N LYS A 135 0.54 -15.19 -26.38
CA LYS A 135 -0.58 -14.33 -25.92
C LYS A 135 -1.89 -14.61 -26.66
N ASP A 136 -1.84 -14.82 -27.96
CA ASP A 136 -3.02 -15.07 -28.79
C ASP A 136 -3.66 -16.43 -28.46
N GLN A 137 -2.84 -17.46 -28.22
CA GLN A 137 -3.30 -18.77 -27.78
C GLN A 137 -3.94 -18.72 -26.38
N LEU A 138 -3.41 -17.87 -25.50
CA LEU A 138 -3.94 -17.65 -24.15
C LEU A 138 -5.18 -16.75 -24.14
N GLY A 139 -5.43 -16.00 -25.22
CA GLY A 139 -6.52 -15.03 -25.31
C GLY A 139 -6.27 -13.78 -24.49
N ILE A 140 -5.02 -13.33 -24.37
CA ILE A 140 -4.62 -12.15 -23.61
C ILE A 140 -4.02 -11.08 -24.53
N LYS A 141 -4.10 -9.82 -24.13
CA LYS A 141 -3.47 -8.71 -24.86
C LYS A 141 -1.99 -8.53 -24.52
N GLY A 142 -1.61 -8.90 -23.31
CA GLY A 142 -0.25 -8.84 -22.78
C GLY A 142 -0.17 -9.56 -21.45
N VAL A 143 1.05 -9.87 -21.01
CA VAL A 143 1.29 -10.64 -19.79
C VAL A 143 1.12 -9.78 -18.54
N PHE A 144 1.56 -8.53 -18.58
CA PHE A 144 1.45 -7.61 -17.47
C PHE A 144 0.40 -6.54 -17.71
N ALA A 145 -0.43 -6.30 -16.68
CA ALA A 145 -1.21 -5.08 -16.55
C ALA A 145 -0.53 -4.21 -15.49
N SER A 146 -0.38 -2.94 -15.78
CA SER A 146 0.29 -1.98 -14.94
C SER A 146 -0.60 -0.77 -14.68
N THR A 147 -0.29 -0.02 -13.62
CA THR A 147 -0.95 1.26 -13.36
C THR A 147 -0.63 2.26 -14.47
N SER A 148 -1.49 3.24 -14.67
CA SER A 148 -1.25 4.30 -15.63
C SER A 148 -0.19 5.28 -15.13
N LEU A 149 0.38 6.10 -16.04
CA LEU A 149 1.26 7.22 -15.71
C LEU A 149 0.47 8.55 -15.58
N ALA A 150 -0.86 8.47 -15.55
CA ALA A 150 -1.68 9.65 -15.31
C ALA A 150 -1.44 10.23 -13.91
N SER A 151 -1.62 11.54 -13.79
CA SER A 151 -1.50 12.23 -12.50
C SER A 151 -2.40 11.60 -11.43
N GLY A 152 -1.82 11.29 -10.27
CA GLY A 152 -2.48 10.59 -9.17
C GLY A 152 -2.41 9.06 -9.25
N GLU A 153 -1.94 8.48 -10.36
CA GLU A 153 -1.72 7.05 -10.54
C GLU A 153 -0.22 6.68 -10.63
N ASP A 154 0.60 7.64 -11.02
CA ASP A 154 2.04 7.53 -11.31
C ASP A 154 2.91 7.33 -10.07
N TRP A 155 2.41 7.62 -8.87
CA TRP A 155 3.15 7.48 -7.61
C TRP A 155 3.67 6.05 -7.37
N ARG A 156 3.02 5.04 -7.92
CA ARG A 156 3.47 3.65 -7.84
C ARG A 156 4.79 3.44 -8.58
N TRP A 157 4.99 4.13 -9.67
CA TRP A 157 6.26 4.15 -10.39
C TRP A 157 7.34 4.88 -9.62
N HIS A 158 7.02 6.07 -9.09
CA HIS A 158 7.97 6.89 -8.35
C HIS A 158 8.40 6.21 -7.05
N THR A 159 7.46 5.76 -6.24
CA THR A 159 7.80 5.24 -4.91
C THR A 159 8.21 3.79 -4.93
N HIS A 160 7.55 2.94 -5.70
CA HIS A 160 7.84 1.50 -5.66
C HIS A 160 9.03 1.13 -6.54
N LEU A 161 9.11 1.68 -7.75
CA LEU A 161 10.20 1.34 -8.65
C LEU A 161 11.49 2.08 -8.29
N ALA A 162 11.42 3.39 -8.02
CA ALA A 162 12.60 4.19 -7.72
C ALA A 162 13.22 3.86 -6.36
N ASN A 163 12.43 3.50 -5.36
CA ASN A 163 12.94 3.14 -4.04
C ASN A 163 13.80 1.87 -4.04
N TYR A 164 13.62 0.99 -5.00
CA TYR A 164 14.37 -0.27 -5.05
C TYR A 164 15.88 -0.06 -5.27
N PRO A 165 16.33 0.63 -6.33
CA PRO A 165 17.73 0.96 -6.50
C PRO A 165 18.27 1.87 -5.37
N LEU A 166 17.49 2.87 -4.94
CA LEU A 166 17.90 3.77 -3.86
C LEU A 166 18.15 3.01 -2.55
N HIS A 167 17.35 1.99 -2.23
CA HIS A 167 17.58 1.16 -1.05
C HIS A 167 18.98 0.52 -1.05
N TYR A 168 19.43 -0.02 -2.18
CA TYR A 168 20.75 -0.64 -2.27
C TYR A 168 21.87 0.39 -2.19
N GLU A 169 21.74 1.50 -2.90
CA GLU A 169 22.72 2.59 -2.84
C GLU A 169 22.89 3.12 -1.40
N LEU A 170 21.80 3.43 -0.72
CA LEU A 170 21.82 3.99 0.64
C LEU A 170 22.29 2.97 1.68
N LYS A 171 21.95 1.70 1.52
CA LYS A 171 22.42 0.62 2.40
C LYS A 171 23.94 0.50 2.38
N ASP A 172 24.54 0.55 1.20
CA ASP A 172 26.00 0.43 1.03
C ASP A 172 26.71 1.71 1.49
N ALA A 173 26.09 2.87 1.31
CA ALA A 173 26.64 4.15 1.75
C ALA A 173 26.52 4.40 3.28
N LYS A 174 25.90 3.47 4.04
CA LYS A 174 25.64 3.61 5.50
C LYS A 174 24.97 4.94 5.87
N VAL A 175 24.18 5.48 4.98
CA VAL A 175 23.36 6.67 5.26
C VAL A 175 22.20 6.25 6.14
N LYS A 176 22.05 6.93 7.28
CA LYS A 176 20.93 6.74 8.22
C LYS A 176 19.80 7.71 7.93
#